data_8e98f789a58d656ed8d74d91f86eea99
#
_entry.id   8e98f789a58d656ed8d74d91f86eea99
#
_cell.length_a   1.000
_cell.length_b   1.000
_cell.length_c   1.000
_cell.angle_alpha   90.00
_cell.angle_beta   90.00
_cell.angle_gamma   90.00
#
_symmetry.space_group_name_H-M   'P 1'
#
loop_
_entity.id
_entity.type
_entity.pdbx_description
1 polymer ?
#
loop_
_entity_poly.entity_id
_entity_poly.type
_entity_poly.pdbx_seq_one_letter_code
_entity_poly.pdbx_strand_id
1 'polypeptide(L)'
;MALGPRVPRRGEVYSLDPNPTLGKEMRGRHYWLVLTEEAVNRHGMVIAVVINTVAEGMRKAGLAVQVSAGAVNGVAVINQVRSFDFRARDQEGGGVTYEGTADAAIVADIAARVASLIDPEPPPPPQPKGRGKAKGTPAIEGSLGAVLKEAFASQEGEASAKAASTEKKSLRFGRKK
;
A
#
# COMPACT_ATOMS: atom_id res chain seq x y z
N MET A 1 -18.65 -18.03 11.55
CA MET A 1 -18.88 -19.13 10.58
C MET A 1 -17.57 -19.87 10.37
N ALA A 2 -17.55 -21.20 10.42
CA ALA A 2 -16.36 -21.99 10.09
C ALA A 2 -15.83 -21.67 8.69
N LEU A 3 -14.53 -21.88 8.44
CA LEU A 3 -13.85 -21.50 7.20
C LEU A 3 -14.50 -22.12 5.95
N GLY A 4 -14.97 -23.37 6.03
CA GLY A 4 -15.52 -24.09 4.89
C GLY A 4 -14.53 -24.20 3.71
N PRO A 5 -15.00 -24.40 2.48
CA PRO A 5 -14.14 -24.44 1.28
C PRO A 5 -13.68 -23.06 0.79
N ARG A 6 -14.04 -21.99 1.47
CA ARG A 6 -13.75 -20.60 1.07
C ARG A 6 -12.26 -20.28 1.19
N VAL A 7 -11.71 -19.59 0.19
CA VAL A 7 -10.36 -19.01 0.26
C VAL A 7 -10.42 -17.67 1.01
N PRO A 8 -9.61 -17.46 2.06
CA PRO A 8 -9.55 -16.19 2.76
C PRO A 8 -9.13 -15.04 1.83
N ARG A 9 -9.69 -13.84 2.07
CA ARG A 9 -9.41 -12.64 1.30
C ARG A 9 -8.69 -11.60 2.15
N ARG A 10 -7.90 -10.77 1.51
CA ARG A 10 -7.28 -9.61 2.15
C ARG A 10 -8.33 -8.74 2.84
N GLY A 11 -8.03 -8.35 4.08
CA GLY A 11 -8.91 -7.56 4.92
C GLY A 11 -9.91 -8.36 5.75
N GLU A 12 -10.05 -9.65 5.50
CA GLU A 12 -10.89 -10.51 6.34
C GLU A 12 -10.20 -10.80 7.67
N VAL A 13 -11.01 -10.88 8.73
CA VAL A 13 -10.56 -11.20 10.08
C VAL A 13 -11.09 -12.57 10.47
N TYR A 14 -10.20 -13.38 11.00
CA TYR A 14 -10.50 -14.72 11.48
C TYR A 14 -10.03 -14.90 12.92
N SER A 15 -10.81 -15.64 13.70
CA SER A 15 -10.45 -16.11 15.03
C SER A 15 -9.82 -17.49 14.91
N LEU A 16 -8.60 -17.69 15.41
CA LEU A 16 -7.91 -18.99 15.46
C LEU A 16 -6.90 -19.02 16.60
N ASP A 17 -6.52 -20.25 16.99
CA ASP A 17 -5.42 -20.50 17.92
C ASP A 17 -4.10 -20.70 17.16
N PRO A 18 -3.07 -19.85 17.38
CA PRO A 18 -1.79 -19.94 16.70
C PRO A 18 -0.86 -21.03 17.26
N ASN A 19 -1.22 -21.70 18.35
CA ASN A 19 -0.34 -22.66 19.02
C ASN A 19 0.17 -23.78 18.08
N PRO A 20 1.40 -24.27 18.28
CA PRO A 20 2.34 -23.97 19.35
C PRO A 20 3.02 -22.60 19.19
N THR A 21 3.23 -21.89 20.31
CA THR A 21 3.88 -20.58 20.39
C THR A 21 4.94 -20.56 21.47
N LEU A 22 5.97 -19.71 21.32
CA LEU A 22 7.10 -19.62 22.25
C LEU A 22 7.37 -18.17 22.64
N GLY A 23 7.89 -17.99 23.85
CA GLY A 23 8.39 -16.69 24.34
C GLY A 23 7.32 -15.58 24.33
N LYS A 24 7.58 -14.52 23.56
CA LYS A 24 6.73 -13.32 23.44
C LYS A 24 5.69 -13.41 22.31
N GLU A 25 5.60 -14.54 21.60
CA GLU A 25 4.57 -14.75 20.61
C GLU A 25 3.17 -14.75 21.24
N MET A 26 2.18 -14.28 20.51
CA MET A 26 0.79 -14.26 20.96
C MET A 26 0.28 -15.70 21.16
N ARG A 27 -0.19 -16.03 22.38
CA ARG A 27 -0.65 -17.37 22.79
C ARG A 27 -2.17 -17.40 22.86
N GLY A 28 -2.72 -18.59 22.55
CA GLY A 28 -4.15 -18.83 22.64
C GLY A 28 -4.94 -18.21 21.48
N ARG A 29 -6.24 -18.33 21.55
CA ARG A 29 -7.13 -17.84 20.48
C ARG A 29 -7.11 -16.32 20.38
N HIS A 30 -6.80 -15.83 19.19
CA HIS A 30 -6.79 -14.40 18.84
C HIS A 30 -7.45 -14.16 17.48
N TYR A 31 -7.74 -12.89 17.22
CA TYR A 31 -8.17 -12.41 15.91
C TYR A 31 -6.96 -12.15 15.02
N TRP A 32 -7.09 -12.53 13.75
CA TRP A 32 -6.02 -12.42 12.75
C TRP A 32 -6.55 -11.75 11.49
N LEU A 33 -5.97 -10.61 11.13
CA LEU A 33 -6.27 -9.85 9.93
C LEU A 33 -5.43 -10.37 8.77
N VAL A 34 -6.07 -10.81 7.71
CA VAL A 34 -5.42 -11.31 6.48
C VAL A 34 -4.85 -10.15 5.68
N LEU A 35 -3.56 -10.23 5.35
CA LEU A 35 -2.84 -9.21 4.58
C LEU A 35 -2.61 -9.61 3.12
N THR A 36 -2.59 -10.91 2.81
CA THR A 36 -2.36 -11.44 1.46
C THR A 36 -3.64 -11.50 0.63
N GLU A 37 -3.48 -11.32 -0.68
CA GLU A 37 -4.59 -11.38 -1.64
C GLU A 37 -5.10 -12.82 -1.84
N GLU A 38 -6.36 -12.97 -2.24
CA GLU A 38 -6.99 -14.27 -2.51
C GLU A 38 -6.17 -15.10 -3.51
N ALA A 39 -5.56 -14.47 -4.52
CA ALA A 39 -4.73 -15.17 -5.50
C ALA A 39 -3.53 -15.89 -4.88
N VAL A 40 -2.92 -15.28 -3.84
CA VAL A 40 -1.83 -15.89 -3.05
C VAL A 40 -2.39 -16.98 -2.14
N ASN A 41 -3.50 -16.69 -1.45
CA ASN A 41 -4.09 -17.56 -0.44
C ASN A 41 -4.65 -18.88 -1.02
N ARG A 42 -4.95 -18.92 -2.31
CA ARG A 42 -5.34 -20.16 -3.03
C ARG A 42 -4.28 -21.24 -2.99
N HIS A 43 -3.01 -20.87 -2.80
CA HIS A 43 -1.89 -21.82 -2.68
C HIS A 43 -1.75 -22.41 -1.27
N GLY A 44 -2.69 -22.12 -0.36
CA GLY A 44 -2.81 -22.75 0.96
C GLY A 44 -2.29 -21.90 2.11
N MET A 45 -1.37 -20.97 1.87
CA MET A 45 -0.78 -20.14 2.93
C MET A 45 -1.35 -18.74 2.95
N VAL A 46 -1.66 -18.25 4.14
CA VAL A 46 -2.17 -16.90 4.41
C VAL A 46 -1.17 -16.18 5.31
N ILE A 47 -0.80 -14.94 4.96
CA ILE A 47 -0.05 -14.07 5.86
C ILE A 47 -1.05 -13.18 6.59
N ALA A 48 -1.00 -13.21 7.92
CA ALA A 48 -1.91 -12.44 8.76
C ALA A 48 -1.18 -11.79 9.93
N VAL A 49 -1.75 -10.69 10.43
CA VAL A 49 -1.30 -9.96 11.62
C VAL A 49 -2.31 -10.14 12.74
N VAL A 50 -1.82 -10.31 13.98
CA VAL A 50 -2.70 -10.47 15.13
C VAL A 50 -3.39 -9.17 15.50
N ILE A 51 -4.67 -9.26 15.88
CA ILE A 51 -5.44 -8.18 16.52
C ILE A 51 -5.54 -8.47 18.01
N ASN A 52 -5.05 -7.54 18.83
CA ASN A 52 -5.14 -7.59 20.29
C ASN A 52 -6.11 -6.51 20.80
N THR A 53 -6.93 -6.83 21.77
CA THR A 53 -7.84 -5.88 22.41
C THR A 53 -7.18 -5.06 23.52
N VAL A 54 -5.99 -5.48 24.02
CA VAL A 54 -5.25 -4.84 25.12
C VAL A 54 -3.79 -4.65 24.72
N ALA A 55 -3.48 -3.65 23.90
CA ALA A 55 -2.11 -3.42 23.40
C ALA A 55 -1.57 -2.00 23.67
N GLU A 56 -1.73 -1.49 24.88
CA GLU A 56 -1.36 -0.11 25.25
C GLU A 56 0.13 0.19 25.06
N GLY A 57 1.01 -0.75 25.43
CA GLY A 57 2.45 -0.61 25.23
C GLY A 57 2.89 -0.57 23.77
N MET A 58 2.20 -1.32 22.88
CA MET A 58 2.50 -1.36 21.45
C MET A 58 2.06 -0.09 20.72
N ARG A 59 1.02 0.60 21.22
CA ARG A 59 0.60 1.92 20.69
C ARG A 59 1.68 2.97 20.88
N LYS A 60 2.31 3.01 22.05
CA LYS A 60 3.40 3.95 22.36
C LYS A 60 4.63 3.73 21.49
N ALA A 61 4.89 2.51 21.09
CA ALA A 61 5.99 2.14 20.19
C ALA A 61 5.69 2.36 18.69
N GLY A 62 4.49 2.81 18.32
CA GLY A 62 4.08 2.95 16.91
C GLY A 62 3.83 1.62 16.18
N LEU A 63 3.82 0.51 16.93
CA LEU A 63 3.67 -0.86 16.39
C LEU A 63 2.22 -1.36 16.44
N ALA A 64 1.24 -0.47 16.63
CA ALA A 64 -0.17 -0.84 16.72
C ALA A 64 -1.04 0.11 15.90
N VAL A 65 -1.95 -0.45 15.11
CA VAL A 65 -2.93 0.29 14.30
C VAL A 65 -4.34 -0.15 14.72
N GLN A 66 -5.24 0.81 14.95
CA GLN A 66 -6.62 0.53 15.30
C GLN A 66 -7.34 -0.18 14.14
N VAL A 67 -8.07 -1.26 14.46
CA VAL A 67 -8.83 -2.06 13.49
C VAL A 67 -10.22 -2.37 14.04
N SER A 68 -11.21 -2.24 13.18
CA SER A 68 -12.58 -2.70 13.44
C SER A 68 -13.05 -3.57 12.27
N ALA A 69 -13.66 -4.72 12.57
CA ALA A 69 -14.17 -5.66 11.58
C ALA A 69 -15.33 -6.47 12.17
N GLY A 70 -16.56 -6.20 11.73
CA GLY A 70 -17.73 -6.80 12.35
C GLY A 70 -17.84 -6.46 13.84
N ALA A 71 -17.88 -7.48 14.69
CA ALA A 71 -17.88 -7.32 16.15
C ALA A 71 -16.48 -7.15 16.76
N VAL A 72 -15.41 -7.37 15.96
CA VAL A 72 -14.04 -7.26 16.42
C VAL A 72 -13.61 -5.79 16.45
N ASN A 73 -13.12 -5.33 17.61
CA ASN A 73 -12.54 -4.01 17.78
C ASN A 73 -11.24 -4.13 18.59
N GLY A 74 -10.12 -3.74 18.02
CA GLY A 74 -8.81 -3.90 18.64
C GLY A 74 -7.71 -3.20 17.88
N VAL A 75 -6.47 -3.60 18.13
CA VAL A 75 -5.29 -3.08 17.43
C VAL A 75 -4.51 -4.19 16.75
N ALA A 76 -4.18 -4.01 15.48
CA ALA A 76 -3.24 -4.87 14.77
C ALA A 76 -1.82 -4.60 15.30
N VAL A 77 -1.13 -5.66 15.73
CA VAL A 77 0.23 -5.59 16.28
C VAL A 77 1.23 -5.87 15.16
N ILE A 78 1.80 -4.82 14.59
CA ILE A 78 2.52 -4.83 13.30
C ILE A 78 3.72 -5.80 13.27
N ASN A 79 4.41 -6.01 14.39
CA ASN A 79 5.54 -6.93 14.49
C ASN A 79 5.16 -8.37 14.86
N GLN A 80 3.87 -8.70 14.91
CA GLN A 80 3.35 -10.04 15.18
C GLN A 80 2.65 -10.60 13.94
N VAL A 81 3.41 -10.71 12.84
CA VAL A 81 2.95 -11.26 11.57
C VAL A 81 3.29 -12.74 11.50
N ARG A 82 2.36 -13.56 11.01
CA ARG A 82 2.57 -15.01 10.84
C ARG A 82 1.95 -15.52 9.54
N SER A 83 2.53 -16.61 9.04
CA SER A 83 1.92 -17.39 7.96
C SER A 83 1.19 -18.61 8.56
N PHE A 84 -0.02 -18.85 8.03
CA PHE A 84 -0.87 -19.96 8.48
C PHE A 84 -1.42 -20.75 7.29
N ASP A 85 -1.51 -22.04 7.42
CA ASP A 85 -2.45 -22.87 6.67
C ASP A 85 -3.78 -22.92 7.42
N PHE A 86 -4.72 -22.08 7.00
CA PHE A 86 -6.03 -21.98 7.66
C PHE A 86 -6.85 -23.26 7.51
N ARG A 87 -6.71 -23.98 6.40
CA ARG A 87 -7.45 -25.23 6.16
C ARG A 87 -6.95 -26.35 7.05
N ALA A 88 -5.62 -26.53 7.13
CA ALA A 88 -5.05 -27.53 8.02
C ALA A 88 -5.43 -27.26 9.48
N ARG A 89 -5.37 -25.99 9.92
CA ARG A 89 -5.76 -25.60 11.28
C ARG A 89 -7.25 -25.82 11.58
N ASP A 90 -8.13 -25.56 10.63
CA ASP A 90 -9.56 -25.81 10.80
C ASP A 90 -9.85 -27.31 10.92
N GLN A 91 -9.20 -28.15 10.12
CA GLN A 91 -9.33 -29.60 10.12
C GLN A 91 -8.79 -30.27 11.42
N GLU A 92 -7.69 -29.73 11.95
CA GLU A 92 -7.10 -30.22 13.23
C GLU A 92 -7.88 -29.78 14.47
N GLY A 93 -9.06 -29.21 14.32
CA GLY A 93 -9.91 -28.76 15.43
C GLY A 93 -9.49 -27.39 15.98
N GLY A 94 -8.60 -26.66 15.29
CA GLY A 94 -8.18 -25.31 15.63
C GLY A 94 -9.28 -24.26 15.46
N GLY A 95 -10.41 -24.63 14.82
CA GLY A 95 -11.64 -23.86 14.73
C GLY A 95 -11.40 -22.47 14.14
N VAL A 96 -11.05 -22.39 12.85
CA VAL A 96 -10.87 -21.11 12.14
C VAL A 96 -12.24 -20.50 11.86
N THR A 97 -12.56 -19.36 12.47
CA THR A 97 -13.87 -18.72 12.37
C THR A 97 -13.76 -17.35 11.74
N TYR A 98 -14.56 -17.09 10.70
CA TYR A 98 -14.68 -15.76 10.09
C TYR A 98 -15.46 -14.82 11.01
N GLU A 99 -14.91 -13.62 11.26
CA GLU A 99 -15.45 -12.64 12.21
C GLU A 99 -15.92 -11.34 11.52
N GLY A 100 -15.38 -11.02 10.35
CA GLY A 100 -15.74 -9.81 9.62
C GLY A 100 -14.67 -9.36 8.64
N THR A 101 -14.88 -8.17 8.05
CA THR A 101 -13.94 -7.55 7.12
C THR A 101 -13.60 -6.15 7.60
N ALA A 102 -12.32 -5.81 7.63
CA ALA A 102 -11.81 -4.49 7.99
C ALA A 102 -11.84 -3.54 6.79
N ASP A 103 -11.80 -2.24 7.06
CA ASP A 103 -11.71 -1.20 6.03
C ASP A 103 -10.45 -1.35 5.18
N ALA A 104 -10.59 -1.22 3.86
CA ALA A 104 -9.50 -1.43 2.91
C ALA A 104 -8.33 -0.44 3.09
N ALA A 105 -8.60 0.81 3.48
CA ALA A 105 -7.56 1.81 3.71
C ALA A 105 -6.75 1.48 4.97
N ILE A 106 -7.40 1.00 6.01
CA ILE A 106 -6.73 0.53 7.24
C ILE A 106 -5.86 -0.70 6.95
N VAL A 107 -6.38 -1.65 6.16
CA VAL A 107 -5.60 -2.84 5.74
C VAL A 107 -4.37 -2.45 4.93
N ALA A 108 -4.49 -1.46 4.03
CA ALA A 108 -3.38 -0.95 3.25
C ALA A 108 -2.31 -0.26 4.12
N ASP A 109 -2.71 0.56 5.10
CA ASP A 109 -1.80 1.18 6.08
C ASP A 109 -1.04 0.12 6.89
N ILE A 110 -1.74 -0.89 7.39
CA ILE A 110 -1.13 -2.00 8.14
C ILE A 110 -0.10 -2.74 7.28
N ALA A 111 -0.46 -3.08 6.04
CA ALA A 111 0.43 -3.79 5.13
C ALA A 111 1.69 -2.97 4.80
N ALA A 112 1.54 -1.66 4.57
CA ALA A 112 2.65 -0.75 4.34
C ALA A 112 3.60 -0.68 5.54
N ARG A 113 3.07 -0.60 6.76
CA ARG A 113 3.88 -0.62 8.00
C ARG A 113 4.60 -1.95 8.20
N VAL A 114 3.95 -3.09 7.92
CA VAL A 114 4.61 -4.40 7.96
C VAL A 114 5.75 -4.45 6.95
N ALA A 115 5.54 -3.98 5.73
CA ALA A 115 6.57 -3.92 4.70
C ALA A 115 7.76 -3.05 5.13
N SER A 116 7.51 -1.89 5.74
CA SER A 116 8.57 -0.99 6.22
C SER A 116 9.39 -1.54 7.39
N LEU A 117 8.88 -2.53 8.12
CA LEU A 117 9.69 -3.24 9.13
C LEU A 117 10.70 -4.21 8.51
N ILE A 118 10.43 -4.70 7.31
CA ILE A 118 11.26 -5.68 6.59
C ILE A 118 12.25 -4.96 5.68
N ASP A 119 11.76 -3.96 4.96
CA ASP A 119 12.52 -3.15 4.01
C ASP A 119 12.26 -1.65 4.30
N PRO A 120 12.95 -1.08 5.29
CA PRO A 120 12.79 0.34 5.60
C PRO A 120 13.35 1.20 4.49
N GLU A 121 12.58 2.21 4.06
CA GLU A 121 13.08 3.20 3.09
C GLU A 121 14.38 3.83 3.61
N PRO A 122 15.40 3.99 2.73
CA PRO A 122 16.62 4.69 3.13
C PRO A 122 16.28 6.12 3.55
N PRO A 123 16.99 6.68 4.55
CA PRO A 123 16.76 8.04 4.97
C PRO A 123 16.92 8.99 3.78
N PRO A 124 16.06 10.01 3.65
CA PRO A 124 16.16 10.97 2.57
C PRO A 124 17.59 11.55 2.54
N PRO A 125 18.15 11.81 1.34
CA PRO A 125 19.48 12.39 1.23
C PRO A 125 19.53 13.69 2.05
N PRO A 126 20.66 13.97 2.73
CA PRO A 126 20.80 15.18 3.54
C PRO A 126 20.47 16.39 2.67
N GLN A 127 19.45 17.14 3.05
CA GLN A 127 19.11 18.38 2.37
C GLN A 127 20.36 19.28 2.44
N PRO A 128 20.76 19.93 1.32
CA PRO A 128 21.88 20.86 1.35
C PRO A 128 21.56 21.91 2.42
N LYS A 129 22.39 21.97 3.46
CA LYS A 129 22.26 22.97 4.52
C LYS A 129 22.21 24.31 3.81
N GLY A 130 21.08 25.01 3.93
CA GLY A 130 20.86 26.29 3.28
C GLY A 130 22.09 27.16 3.49
N ARG A 131 22.75 27.53 2.43
CA ARG A 131 23.88 28.44 2.42
C ARG A 131 23.39 29.72 3.12
N GLY A 132 23.93 29.99 4.29
CA GLY A 132 23.58 31.18 5.04
C GLY A 132 23.48 32.39 4.12
N LYS A 133 22.46 33.24 4.32
CA LYS A 133 22.21 34.45 3.56
C LYS A 133 23.52 35.19 3.28
N ALA A 134 24.08 35.04 2.08
CA ALA A 134 25.09 35.95 1.57
C ALA A 134 24.38 37.29 1.39
N LYS A 135 24.83 38.32 2.13
CA LYS A 135 24.42 39.69 1.93
C LYS A 135 24.74 40.09 0.50
N GLY A 136 23.73 40.47 -0.25
CA GLY A 136 23.73 41.42 -1.33
C GLY A 136 24.61 41.08 -2.54
N THR A 137 24.00 40.43 -3.53
CA THR A 137 24.35 40.67 -4.94
C THR A 137 23.03 41.04 -5.63
N PRO A 138 22.98 42.16 -6.41
CA PRO A 138 21.73 42.59 -7.04
C PRO A 138 21.26 41.52 -8.03
N ALA A 139 19.96 41.24 -8.00
CA ALA A 139 19.31 40.36 -8.93
C ALA A 139 19.51 40.86 -10.37
N ILE A 140 20.14 40.02 -11.18
CA ILE A 140 20.02 40.18 -12.64
C ILE A 140 18.68 39.50 -12.98
N GLU A 141 17.62 40.30 -12.92
CA GLU A 141 16.35 39.96 -13.56
C GLU A 141 16.54 40.11 -15.07
N GLY A 142 16.36 39.05 -15.76
CA GLY A 142 16.23 39.07 -17.21
C GLY A 142 16.89 37.87 -17.87
N SER A 143 16.09 37.09 -18.53
CA SER A 143 16.40 36.45 -19.80
C SER A 143 16.43 34.94 -19.93
N LEU A 144 16.56 34.12 -18.92
CA LEU A 144 16.49 32.67 -19.22
C LEU A 144 15.05 32.15 -19.35
N GLY A 145 14.10 32.71 -18.57
CA GLY A 145 12.69 32.30 -18.62
C GLY A 145 11.95 32.83 -19.86
N ALA A 146 12.34 34.00 -20.37
CA ALA A 146 11.78 34.57 -21.58
C ALA A 146 12.25 33.85 -22.84
N VAL A 147 13.53 33.49 -22.91
CA VAL A 147 14.11 32.74 -24.06
C VAL A 147 13.56 31.32 -24.16
N LEU A 148 13.31 30.65 -23.04
CA LEU A 148 12.67 29.32 -23.05
C LEU A 148 11.21 29.39 -23.47
N LYS A 149 10.45 30.40 -23.08
CA LYS A 149 9.06 30.57 -23.53
C LYS A 149 8.93 30.82 -25.02
N GLU A 150 9.83 31.64 -25.62
CA GLU A 150 9.84 31.86 -27.06
C GLU A 150 10.28 30.62 -27.86
N ALA A 151 11.22 29.85 -27.33
CA ALA A 151 11.66 28.59 -27.98
C ALA A 151 10.55 27.53 -28.01
N PHE A 152 9.76 27.39 -26.95
CA PHE A 152 8.63 26.46 -26.93
C PHE A 152 7.45 26.92 -27.77
N ALA A 153 7.15 28.21 -27.83
CA ALA A 153 6.09 28.77 -28.68
C ALA A 153 6.37 28.58 -30.17
N SER A 154 7.64 28.62 -30.57
CA SER A 154 8.04 28.40 -31.97
C SER A 154 7.90 26.94 -32.42
N GLN A 155 8.06 25.96 -31.51
CA GLN A 155 7.87 24.54 -31.84
C GLN A 155 6.40 24.13 -31.99
N GLU A 156 5.48 24.73 -31.23
CA GLU A 156 4.05 24.44 -31.38
C GLU A 156 3.46 25.01 -32.68
N GLY A 157 3.98 26.11 -33.19
CA GLY A 157 3.58 26.69 -34.47
C GLY A 157 3.95 25.82 -35.68
N GLU A 158 5.10 25.18 -35.68
CA GLU A 158 5.55 24.29 -36.79
C GLU A 158 4.81 22.94 -36.81
N ALA A 159 4.49 22.39 -35.64
CA ALA A 159 3.72 21.14 -35.53
C ALA A 159 2.29 21.31 -36.09
N SER A 160 1.64 22.45 -35.81
CA SER A 160 0.29 22.75 -36.28
C SER A 160 0.23 22.99 -37.80
N ALA A 161 1.25 23.65 -38.38
CA ALA A 161 1.33 23.88 -39.82
C ALA A 161 1.56 22.59 -40.61
N LYS A 162 2.30 21.63 -40.05
CA LYS A 162 2.57 20.33 -40.69
C LYS A 162 1.35 19.39 -40.69
N ALA A 163 0.54 19.43 -39.64
CA ALA A 163 -0.72 18.69 -39.55
C ALA A 163 -1.76 19.17 -40.56
N ALA A 164 -1.92 20.48 -40.71
CA ALA A 164 -2.85 21.09 -41.67
C ALA A 164 -2.48 20.82 -43.15
N SER A 165 -1.19 20.69 -43.46
CA SER A 165 -0.70 20.36 -44.82
C SER A 165 -0.96 18.90 -45.21
N THR A 166 -0.93 17.99 -44.25
CA THR A 166 -1.17 16.55 -44.49
C THR A 166 -2.65 16.26 -44.74
N GLU A 167 -3.54 16.97 -44.07
CA GLU A 167 -4.99 16.78 -44.23
C GLU A 167 -5.51 17.29 -45.59
N LYS A 168 -4.95 18.41 -46.09
CA LYS A 168 -5.28 18.91 -47.42
C LYS A 168 -4.81 17.99 -48.56
N LYS A 169 -3.78 17.18 -48.36
CA LYS A 169 -3.26 16.24 -49.35
C LYS A 169 -4.08 14.96 -49.45
N SER A 170 -4.70 14.53 -48.34
CA SER A 170 -5.58 13.35 -48.25
C SER A 170 -6.93 13.57 -48.99
N LEU A 171 -7.48 14.79 -48.92
CA LEU A 171 -8.78 15.12 -49.55
C LEU A 171 -8.71 15.29 -51.06
N ARG A 172 -7.54 15.38 -51.68
CA ARG A 172 -7.38 15.58 -53.12
C ARG A 172 -7.26 14.26 -53.93
N PHE A 173 -7.07 13.12 -53.24
CA PHE A 173 -6.89 11.82 -53.91
C PHE A 173 -8.15 10.91 -53.89
N GLY A 174 -9.24 11.33 -53.25
CA GLY A 174 -10.47 10.56 -53.04
C GLY A 174 -11.61 10.83 -54.04
N ARG A 175 -11.37 11.52 -55.14
CA ARG A 175 -12.44 11.79 -56.14
C ARG A 175 -11.98 11.51 -57.56
N LYS A 176 -11.88 10.21 -57.92
CA LYS A 176 -12.02 9.71 -59.31
C LYS A 176 -12.35 8.22 -59.27
N LYS A 177 -13.54 7.91 -59.41
CA LYS A 177 -14.37 6.91 -60.11
C LYS A 177 -15.65 6.69 -59.35
#